data_622589231d518b8912bdb57510e57dd6
#
_entry.id   622589231d518b8912bdb57510e57dd6
#
_cell.length_a   1.000
_cell.length_b   1.000
_cell.length_c   1.000
_cell.angle_alpha   90.00
_cell.angle_beta   90.00
_cell.angle_gamma   90.00
#
_symmetry.space_group_name_H-M   'P 1'
#
loop_
_entity.id
_entity.type
_entity.pdbx_description
1 polymer ?
#
loop_
_entity_poly.entity_id
_entity_poly.type
_entity_poly.pdbx_seq_one_letter_code
_entity_poly.pdbx_strand_id
1 'polypeptide(L)'
;MNKRRWVAVAIAIGLFVCSGVFALMAPPANEVSSLDGLNALLYGSNELEEHQIAAGDSNNRILRLTLEGTIANTSGGGLFSTEGYDHQLFLEELRAAQEDPTIKGILFEVNSPGGGVYESAEIAREMKKIKEIGIPVYVSMKNTAASGGYYVSAGADKIFATDETVTGSIGVIMSGLNYSGLLDKLGIEDSTYKSGALKDMGSSTRAATDEDKKVLQTYVDNAYGRFVSIVAEGRGMSEEAVRKIADGRIYDGQQAVENGLVDEIGFPEDAFAALEADQGLEDAEIFEYGVGSTGFASTWLGSKLAEFQGLKASESSRLLQVVESLGTMDAPKPLYYYGGE
;
A
#
# COMPACT_ATOMS: atom_id res chain seq x y z
N MET A 1 -40.21 -45.27 -0.43
CA MET A 1 -40.01 -43.80 -0.44
C MET A 1 -39.59 -43.35 -1.84
N ASN A 2 -40.20 -42.27 -2.37
CA ASN A 2 -39.91 -41.78 -3.71
C ASN A 2 -38.54 -41.12 -3.76
N LYS A 3 -37.80 -41.19 -4.88
CA LYS A 3 -36.43 -40.58 -5.04
C LYS A 3 -36.38 -39.13 -4.55
N ARG A 4 -37.46 -38.36 -4.76
CA ARG A 4 -37.54 -36.97 -4.28
C ARG A 4 -37.52 -36.84 -2.75
N ARG A 5 -38.06 -37.80 -2.01
CA ARG A 5 -38.04 -37.82 -0.53
C ARG A 5 -36.66 -38.15 0.00
N TRP A 6 -35.91 -39.02 -0.68
CA TRP A 6 -34.53 -39.32 -0.33
C TRP A 6 -33.58 -38.12 -0.55
N VAL A 7 -33.81 -37.38 -1.64
CA VAL A 7 -33.08 -36.13 -1.91
C VAL A 7 -33.38 -35.08 -0.81
N ALA A 8 -34.63 -34.91 -0.42
CA ALA A 8 -35.00 -33.97 0.65
C ALA A 8 -34.39 -34.36 1.99
N VAL A 9 -34.34 -35.65 2.32
CA VAL A 9 -33.65 -36.15 3.55
C VAL A 9 -32.16 -35.91 3.49
N ALA A 10 -31.52 -36.15 2.35
CA ALA A 10 -30.09 -35.87 2.18
C ALA A 10 -29.77 -34.37 2.34
N ILE A 11 -30.60 -33.50 1.77
CA ILE A 11 -30.50 -32.03 1.92
C ILE A 11 -30.69 -31.62 3.38
N ALA A 12 -31.71 -32.19 4.07
CA ALA A 12 -31.96 -31.89 5.48
C ALA A 12 -30.80 -32.35 6.40
N ILE A 13 -30.23 -33.52 6.14
CA ILE A 13 -29.05 -34.00 6.85
C ILE A 13 -27.85 -33.11 6.55
N GLY A 14 -27.64 -32.70 5.28
CA GLY A 14 -26.58 -31.77 4.90
C GLY A 14 -26.69 -30.43 5.64
N LEU A 15 -27.90 -29.84 5.66
CA LEU A 15 -28.15 -28.60 6.39
C LEU A 15 -27.98 -28.75 7.91
N PHE A 16 -28.37 -29.90 8.48
CA PHE A 16 -28.20 -30.17 9.90
C PHE A 16 -26.70 -30.34 10.26
N VAL A 17 -25.93 -31.03 9.44
CA VAL A 17 -24.49 -31.17 9.63
C VAL A 17 -23.80 -29.81 9.46
N CYS A 18 -24.15 -29.03 8.44
CA CYS A 18 -23.64 -27.68 8.27
C CYS A 18 -23.96 -26.78 9.47
N SER A 19 -25.22 -26.85 9.97
CA SER A 19 -25.63 -26.10 11.17
C SER A 19 -24.85 -26.53 12.42
N GLY A 20 -24.59 -27.84 12.58
CA GLY A 20 -23.82 -28.38 13.70
C GLY A 20 -22.33 -27.96 13.65
N VAL A 21 -21.74 -28.00 12.46
CA VAL A 21 -20.35 -27.49 12.25
C VAL A 21 -20.29 -26.00 12.52
N PHE A 22 -21.27 -25.24 12.03
CA PHE A 22 -21.36 -23.81 12.28
C PHE A 22 -21.52 -23.48 13.76
N ALA A 23 -22.33 -24.25 14.49
CA ALA A 23 -22.51 -24.08 15.93
C ALA A 23 -21.27 -24.45 16.78
N LEU A 24 -20.41 -25.37 16.26
CA LEU A 24 -19.15 -25.75 16.90
C LEU A 24 -18.01 -24.74 16.63
N MET A 25 -18.10 -23.99 15.53
CA MET A 25 -17.14 -22.96 15.13
C MET A 25 -17.59 -21.54 15.55
N ALA A 26 -18.83 -21.38 16.00
CA ALA A 26 -19.35 -20.09 16.44
C ALA A 26 -18.72 -19.70 17.79
N PRO A 27 -18.19 -18.47 17.92
CA PRO A 27 -17.80 -17.93 19.22
C PRO A 27 -19.03 -17.85 20.15
N PRO A 28 -18.82 -17.78 21.49
CA PRO A 28 -19.91 -17.75 22.44
C PRO A 28 -20.89 -16.62 22.12
N ALA A 29 -22.17 -16.90 22.19
CA ALA A 29 -23.29 -16.10 21.68
C ALA A 29 -23.38 -14.63 22.16
N ASN A 30 -22.50 -14.20 23.04
CA ASN A 30 -22.45 -12.82 23.53
C ASN A 30 -21.64 -11.86 22.64
N GLU A 31 -20.88 -12.36 21.67
CA GLU A 31 -20.03 -11.53 20.78
C GLU A 31 -20.57 -11.37 19.37
N VAL A 32 -21.52 -12.20 18.93
CA VAL A 32 -22.05 -12.19 17.54
C VAL A 32 -23.33 -11.33 17.40
N SER A 33 -23.48 -10.28 18.19
CA SER A 33 -24.66 -9.40 18.09
C SER A 33 -24.52 -8.25 17.09
N SER A 34 -23.38 -8.14 16.37
CA SER A 34 -23.11 -7.09 15.40
C SER A 34 -22.80 -7.67 14.00
N LEU A 35 -23.03 -6.87 12.96
CA LEU A 35 -22.60 -7.19 11.59
C LEU A 35 -21.09 -7.45 11.53
N ASP A 36 -20.32 -6.84 12.42
CA ASP A 36 -18.88 -7.00 12.53
C ASP A 36 -18.49 -8.42 12.98
N GLY A 37 -19.22 -9.01 13.94
CA GLY A 37 -19.00 -10.41 14.34
C GLY A 37 -19.32 -11.41 13.23
N LEU A 38 -20.33 -11.13 12.40
CA LEU A 38 -20.63 -11.95 11.22
C LEU A 38 -19.56 -11.78 10.12
N ASN A 39 -19.05 -10.57 9.92
CA ASN A 39 -17.95 -10.29 9.02
C ASN A 39 -16.67 -11.00 9.47
N ALA A 40 -16.30 -10.91 10.72
CA ALA A 40 -15.14 -11.61 11.27
C ALA A 40 -15.24 -13.13 11.10
N LEU A 41 -16.45 -13.71 11.26
CA LEU A 41 -16.68 -15.14 11.05
C LEU A 41 -16.57 -15.55 9.58
N LEU A 42 -17.02 -14.71 8.64
CA LEU A 42 -17.04 -15.00 7.21
C LEU A 42 -15.69 -14.70 6.54
N TYR A 43 -15.00 -13.65 6.97
CA TYR A 43 -13.83 -13.09 6.29
C TYR A 43 -12.56 -13.08 7.15
N GLY A 44 -12.63 -13.48 8.41
CA GLY A 44 -11.57 -13.35 9.40
C GLY A 44 -11.67 -12.03 10.19
N SER A 45 -10.92 -11.94 11.29
CA SER A 45 -10.73 -10.67 12.00
C SER A 45 -9.72 -9.82 11.24
N ASN A 46 -9.91 -8.49 11.21
CA ASN A 46 -8.88 -7.55 10.74
C ASN A 46 -7.86 -7.26 11.86
N GLU A 47 -7.81 -8.07 12.92
CA GLU A 47 -6.81 -7.91 13.97
C GLU A 47 -5.45 -8.35 13.45
N LEU A 48 -4.42 -7.57 13.79
CA LEU A 48 -3.05 -7.91 13.51
C LEU A 48 -2.66 -9.17 14.28
N GLU A 49 -2.17 -10.17 13.55
CA GLU A 49 -1.57 -11.38 14.12
C GLU A 49 -0.07 -11.36 13.86
N GLU A 50 0.71 -11.84 14.84
CA GLU A 50 2.15 -11.98 14.68
C GLU A 50 2.47 -13.34 14.08
N HIS A 51 3.25 -13.33 13.00
CA HIS A 51 3.76 -14.53 12.35
C HIS A 51 5.27 -14.63 12.59
N GLN A 52 5.68 -15.60 13.42
CA GLN A 52 7.08 -15.87 13.66
C GLN A 52 7.74 -16.43 12.40
N ILE A 53 8.83 -15.79 11.95
CA ILE A 53 9.63 -16.19 10.80
C ILE A 53 10.80 -17.06 11.28
N ALA A 54 11.49 -16.59 12.33
CA ALA A 54 12.58 -17.33 12.95
C ALA A 54 12.50 -17.23 14.47
N ALA A 55 12.77 -18.35 15.14
CA ALA A 55 12.80 -18.40 16.60
C ALA A 55 14.07 -17.74 17.13
N GLY A 56 13.94 -17.01 18.26
CA GLY A 56 15.03 -16.30 18.92
C GLY A 56 14.63 -15.80 20.29
N ASP A 57 15.35 -14.78 20.78
CA ASP A 57 15.01 -14.12 22.04
C ASP A 57 13.79 -13.22 21.86
N SER A 58 12.67 -13.61 22.46
CA SER A 58 11.40 -12.88 22.42
C SER A 58 11.41 -11.52 23.14
N ASN A 59 12.47 -11.16 23.86
CA ASN A 59 12.65 -9.83 24.43
C ASN A 59 13.48 -8.89 23.52
N ASN A 60 14.13 -9.48 22.51
CA ASN A 60 14.92 -8.78 21.51
C ASN A 60 14.43 -9.22 20.13
N ARG A 61 13.46 -8.51 19.57
CA ARG A 61 12.80 -8.90 18.32
C ARG A 61 13.13 -7.97 17.17
N ILE A 62 13.24 -8.54 15.97
CA ILE A 62 13.30 -7.80 14.72
C ILE A 62 11.99 -7.96 13.99
N LEU A 63 11.33 -6.83 13.71
CA LEU A 63 10.14 -6.80 12.90
C LEU A 63 10.51 -6.66 11.42
N ARG A 64 10.02 -7.57 10.59
CA ARG A 64 10.03 -7.41 9.13
C ARG A 64 8.74 -6.72 8.70
N LEU A 65 8.87 -5.53 8.11
CA LEU A 65 7.76 -4.82 7.45
C LEU A 65 7.92 -4.93 5.94
N THR A 66 6.84 -5.15 5.21
CA THR A 66 6.87 -5.25 3.75
C THR A 66 5.88 -4.28 3.13
N LEU A 67 6.38 -3.39 2.26
CA LEU A 67 5.56 -2.50 1.44
C LEU A 67 5.64 -2.96 -0.01
N GLU A 68 4.55 -3.56 -0.51
CA GLU A 68 4.47 -4.15 -1.84
C GLU A 68 3.37 -3.45 -2.66
N GLY A 69 3.73 -2.86 -3.82
CA GLY A 69 2.77 -2.26 -4.74
C GLY A 69 2.61 -0.75 -4.59
N THR A 70 1.53 -0.20 -5.19
CA THR A 70 1.28 1.24 -5.23
C THR A 70 0.77 1.76 -3.87
N ILE A 71 1.38 2.82 -3.37
CA ILE A 71 0.97 3.48 -2.13
C ILE A 71 -0.32 4.27 -2.39
N ALA A 72 -1.45 3.69 -2.03
CA ALA A 72 -2.76 4.30 -2.23
C ALA A 72 -3.73 3.87 -1.13
N ASN A 73 -4.56 4.81 -0.68
CA ASN A 73 -5.66 4.49 0.25
C ASN A 73 -6.84 3.96 -0.56
N THR A 74 -6.69 2.77 -1.11
CA THR A 74 -7.79 2.04 -1.71
C THR A 74 -8.38 1.15 -0.62
N SER A 75 -9.59 1.47 -0.18
CA SER A 75 -10.34 0.63 0.77
C SER A 75 -10.69 -0.70 0.09
N GLY A 76 -9.72 -1.58 -0.02
CA GLY A 76 -9.80 -2.89 -0.65
C GLY A 76 -10.45 -3.96 0.23
N GLY A 77 -11.34 -3.59 1.12
CA GLY A 77 -12.13 -4.52 1.94
C GLY A 77 -13.31 -5.12 1.16
N GLY A 78 -13.07 -5.80 0.08
CA GLY A 78 -14.10 -6.55 -0.67
C GLY A 78 -13.72 -8.02 -0.81
N LEU A 79 -14.71 -8.89 -0.94
CA LEU A 79 -14.60 -10.35 -1.20
C LEU A 79 -13.64 -10.70 -2.36
N PHE A 80 -13.12 -9.70 -3.06
CA PHE A 80 -12.31 -9.77 -4.27
C PHE A 80 -11.10 -8.84 -4.25
N SER A 81 -10.68 -8.36 -3.05
CA SER A 81 -9.40 -7.67 -2.98
C SER A 81 -8.32 -8.66 -3.39
N THR A 82 -7.75 -8.45 -4.55
CA THR A 82 -6.51 -9.09 -4.97
C THR A 82 -5.43 -8.69 -3.96
N GLU A 83 -4.57 -9.62 -3.60
CA GLU A 83 -3.37 -9.39 -2.79
C GLU A 83 -2.71 -8.08 -3.23
N GLY A 84 -2.70 -7.09 -2.35
CA GLY A 84 -2.19 -5.76 -2.64
C GLY A 84 -2.04 -4.94 -1.37
N TYR A 85 -1.37 -3.82 -1.48
CA TYR A 85 -1.13 -2.89 -0.40
C TYR A 85 -2.44 -2.39 0.24
N ASP A 86 -2.56 -2.55 1.56
CA ASP A 86 -3.60 -1.92 2.39
C ASP A 86 -2.98 -0.84 3.26
N HIS A 87 -3.34 0.41 2.98
CA HIS A 87 -2.75 1.56 3.64
C HIS A 87 -3.09 1.65 5.13
N GLN A 88 -4.33 1.32 5.49
CA GLN A 88 -4.75 1.42 6.88
C GLN A 88 -4.12 0.31 7.73
N LEU A 89 -4.09 -0.90 7.20
CA LEU A 89 -3.40 -2.02 7.84
C LEU A 89 -1.91 -1.71 8.05
N PHE A 90 -1.23 -1.22 7.02
CA PHE A 90 0.19 -0.86 7.13
C PHE A 90 0.45 0.22 8.17
N LEU A 91 -0.43 1.23 8.29
CA LEU A 91 -0.34 2.23 9.36
C LEU A 91 -0.61 1.63 10.75
N GLU A 92 -1.48 0.61 10.86
CA GLU A 92 -1.72 -0.12 12.12
C GLU A 92 -0.47 -0.93 12.50
N GLU A 93 0.19 -1.61 11.57
CA GLU A 93 1.47 -2.29 11.80
C GLU A 93 2.55 -1.34 12.34
N LEU A 94 2.69 -0.16 11.71
CA LEU A 94 3.64 0.86 12.17
C LEU A 94 3.32 1.40 13.57
N ARG A 95 2.05 1.53 13.93
CA ARG A 95 1.62 1.95 15.28
C ARG A 95 1.83 0.85 16.29
N ALA A 96 1.50 -0.40 15.96
CA ALA A 96 1.77 -1.55 16.81
C ALA A 96 3.28 -1.67 17.12
N ALA A 97 4.14 -1.45 16.10
CA ALA A 97 5.57 -1.45 16.29
C ALA A 97 6.07 -0.35 17.25
N GLN A 98 5.38 0.80 17.33
CA GLN A 98 5.72 1.87 18.29
C GLN A 98 5.35 1.51 19.73
N GLU A 99 4.37 0.64 19.93
CA GLU A 99 3.85 0.26 21.26
C GLU A 99 4.52 -0.97 21.83
N ASP A 100 5.26 -1.75 21.01
CA ASP A 100 5.91 -2.98 21.43
C ASP A 100 7.36 -2.75 21.90
N PRO A 101 7.65 -2.82 23.21
CA PRO A 101 8.98 -2.59 23.75
C PRO A 101 9.97 -3.72 23.43
N THR A 102 9.53 -4.86 22.90
CA THR A 102 10.40 -5.98 22.54
C THR A 102 11.06 -5.81 21.18
N ILE A 103 10.52 -4.95 20.32
CA ILE A 103 11.09 -4.64 19.01
C ILE A 103 12.35 -3.79 19.18
N LYS A 104 13.48 -4.30 18.69
CA LYS A 104 14.82 -3.69 18.80
C LYS A 104 15.39 -3.27 17.45
N GLY A 105 14.74 -3.66 16.36
CA GLY A 105 15.11 -3.28 15.02
C GLY A 105 13.99 -3.56 14.04
N ILE A 106 13.95 -2.83 12.94
CA ILE A 106 13.01 -3.02 11.84
C ILE A 106 13.78 -3.20 10.54
N LEU A 107 13.52 -4.30 9.85
CA LEU A 107 13.86 -4.48 8.44
C LEU A 107 12.64 -4.08 7.60
N PHE A 108 12.76 -3.01 6.85
CA PHE A 108 11.70 -2.50 6.00
C PHE A 108 12.00 -2.83 4.52
N GLU A 109 11.33 -3.84 3.99
CA GLU A 109 11.42 -4.24 2.59
C GLU A 109 10.47 -3.40 1.74
N VAL A 110 10.98 -2.73 0.71
CA VAL A 110 10.20 -1.85 -0.16
C VAL A 110 10.24 -2.32 -1.60
N ASN A 111 9.08 -2.63 -2.15
CA ASN A 111 8.86 -2.92 -3.57
C ASN A 111 7.67 -2.10 -4.09
N SER A 112 7.90 -0.81 -4.33
CA SER A 112 6.85 0.15 -4.67
C SER A 112 7.28 1.18 -5.70
N PRO A 113 6.47 1.45 -6.73
CA PRO A 113 6.67 2.57 -7.65
C PRO A 113 6.28 3.93 -7.03
N GLY A 114 5.83 3.94 -5.79
CA GLY A 114 5.27 5.10 -5.11
C GLY A 114 3.76 5.18 -5.18
N GLY A 115 3.19 6.38 -5.11
CA GLY A 115 1.75 6.58 -5.12
C GLY A 115 1.31 7.95 -4.59
N GLY A 116 0.30 7.97 -3.72
CA GLY A 116 -0.28 9.18 -3.14
C GLY A 116 0.72 9.95 -2.29
N VAL A 117 0.74 11.28 -2.50
CA VAL A 117 1.59 12.19 -1.70
C VAL A 117 1.21 12.16 -0.22
N TYR A 118 -0.09 12.11 0.06
CA TYR A 118 -0.60 12.11 1.44
C TYR A 118 -0.25 10.79 2.15
N GLU A 119 -0.51 9.67 1.50
CA GLU A 119 -0.26 8.34 2.04
C GLU A 119 1.24 8.11 2.29
N SER A 120 2.10 8.51 1.35
CA SER A 120 3.55 8.46 1.54
C SER A 120 4.01 9.32 2.73
N ALA A 121 3.39 10.48 2.94
CA ALA A 121 3.71 11.35 4.07
C ALA A 121 3.23 10.76 5.40
N GLU A 122 2.10 10.03 5.43
CA GLU A 122 1.64 9.32 6.64
C GLU A 122 2.64 8.22 7.04
N ILE A 123 3.07 7.38 6.10
CA ILE A 123 4.09 6.35 6.35
C ILE A 123 5.38 6.97 6.89
N ALA A 124 5.93 7.97 6.19
CA ALA A 124 7.17 8.62 6.59
C ALA A 124 7.07 9.24 8.00
N ARG A 125 5.91 9.79 8.36
CA ARG A 125 5.65 10.32 9.70
C ARG A 125 5.67 9.23 10.76
N GLU A 126 5.03 8.08 10.53
CA GLU A 126 5.03 6.97 11.50
C GLU A 126 6.43 6.35 11.62
N MET A 127 7.16 6.19 10.51
CA MET A 127 8.56 5.74 10.51
C MET A 127 9.46 6.70 11.32
N LYS A 128 9.27 8.00 11.19
CA LYS A 128 10.01 9.00 11.98
C LYS A 128 9.76 8.83 13.48
N LYS A 129 8.52 8.57 13.92
CA LYS A 129 8.21 8.32 15.33
C LYS A 129 8.88 7.06 15.86
N ILE A 130 8.94 5.99 15.06
CA ILE A 130 9.65 4.75 15.39
C ILE A 130 11.14 5.05 15.67
N LYS A 131 11.77 5.84 14.82
CA LYS A 131 13.17 6.27 15.04
C LYS A 131 13.33 7.18 16.26
N GLU A 132 12.39 8.08 16.50
CA GLU A 132 12.42 8.99 17.68
C GLU A 132 12.35 8.24 19.02
N ILE A 133 11.75 7.04 19.07
CA ILE A 133 11.76 6.15 20.24
C ILE A 133 12.99 5.23 20.29
N GLY A 134 13.92 5.35 19.33
CA GLY A 134 15.22 4.67 19.33
C GLY A 134 15.22 3.28 18.68
N ILE A 135 14.23 2.93 17.89
CA ILE A 135 14.22 1.69 17.11
C ILE A 135 14.90 1.96 15.75
N PRO A 136 16.03 1.31 15.45
CA PRO A 136 16.73 1.45 14.18
C PRO A 136 15.91 0.84 13.04
N VAL A 137 15.89 1.53 11.90
CA VAL A 137 15.18 1.10 10.70
C VAL A 137 16.16 0.93 9.56
N TYR A 138 16.30 -0.28 9.07
CA TYR A 138 17.05 -0.59 7.86
C TYR A 138 16.11 -0.88 6.72
N VAL A 139 16.33 -0.24 5.58
CA VAL A 139 15.54 -0.44 4.36
C VAL A 139 16.27 -1.37 3.41
N SER A 140 15.57 -2.34 2.87
CA SER A 140 15.98 -3.12 1.70
C SER A 140 15.05 -2.81 0.53
N MET A 141 15.60 -2.15 -0.49
CA MET A 141 14.90 -1.90 -1.74
C MET A 141 14.95 -3.14 -2.61
N LYS A 142 13.78 -3.65 -3.00
CA LYS A 142 13.67 -4.82 -3.88
C LYS A 142 13.74 -4.38 -5.36
N ASN A 143 12.86 -4.88 -6.19
CA ASN A 143 12.84 -4.57 -7.62
C ASN A 143 12.65 -3.07 -7.89
N THR A 144 11.74 -2.43 -7.15
CA THR A 144 11.42 -1.01 -7.33
C THR A 144 11.21 -0.35 -5.98
N ALA A 145 11.90 0.76 -5.72
CA ALA A 145 11.64 1.65 -4.58
C ALA A 145 11.80 3.09 -5.05
N ALA A 146 10.85 3.54 -5.85
CA ALA A 146 10.94 4.80 -6.58
C ALA A 146 9.85 5.79 -6.13
N SER A 147 10.10 7.08 -6.30
CA SER A 147 9.16 8.14 -6.00
C SER A 147 8.61 8.05 -4.56
N GLY A 148 7.32 7.80 -4.32
CA GLY A 148 6.78 7.56 -2.98
C GLY A 148 7.47 6.41 -2.24
N GLY A 149 7.91 5.36 -2.94
CA GLY A 149 8.71 4.27 -2.37
C GLY A 149 10.07 4.74 -1.85
N TYR A 150 10.72 5.66 -2.58
CA TYR A 150 11.94 6.32 -2.08
C TYR A 150 11.63 7.31 -0.94
N TYR A 151 10.54 8.06 -1.04
CA TYR A 151 10.09 9.02 -0.02
C TYR A 151 10.00 8.38 1.37
N VAL A 152 9.37 7.20 1.46
CA VAL A 152 9.20 6.48 2.73
C VAL A 152 10.49 5.82 3.22
N SER A 153 11.43 5.55 2.32
CA SER A 153 12.74 4.95 2.61
C SER A 153 13.78 5.97 3.05
N ALA A 154 13.69 7.21 2.57
CA ALA A 154 14.75 8.22 2.67
C ALA A 154 15.19 8.53 4.11
N GLY A 155 14.30 8.38 5.09
CA GLY A 155 14.56 8.63 6.50
C GLY A 155 15.14 7.44 7.28
N ALA A 156 15.41 6.30 6.66
CA ALA A 156 15.99 5.13 7.33
C ALA A 156 17.41 5.38 7.87
N ASP A 157 17.87 4.53 8.79
CA ASP A 157 19.24 4.60 9.31
C ASP A 157 20.24 4.05 8.31
N LYS A 158 19.84 3.03 7.54
CA LYS A 158 20.64 2.45 6.48
C LYS A 158 19.73 1.94 5.36
N ILE A 159 20.13 2.16 4.11
CA ILE A 159 19.38 1.79 2.92
C ILE A 159 20.23 0.89 2.04
N PHE A 160 19.71 -0.28 1.73
CA PHE A 160 20.27 -1.25 0.81
C PHE A 160 19.47 -1.31 -0.49
N ALA A 161 20.14 -1.49 -1.60
CA ALA A 161 19.55 -1.78 -2.90
C ALA A 161 20.39 -2.80 -3.65
N THR A 162 19.81 -3.54 -4.59
CA THR A 162 20.61 -4.35 -5.54
C THR A 162 21.04 -3.50 -6.73
N ASP A 163 21.97 -4.00 -7.54
CA ASP A 163 22.38 -3.34 -8.77
C ASP A 163 21.19 -3.11 -9.73
N GLU A 164 20.23 -4.04 -9.72
CA GLU A 164 19.05 -4.05 -10.58
C GLU A 164 17.87 -3.25 -10.03
N THR A 165 17.96 -2.76 -8.80
CA THR A 165 16.89 -1.97 -8.19
C THR A 165 16.63 -0.68 -8.97
N VAL A 166 15.37 -0.41 -9.27
CA VAL A 166 14.95 0.89 -9.81
C VAL A 166 14.53 1.80 -8.65
N THR A 167 15.26 2.90 -8.45
CA THR A 167 14.99 3.86 -7.37
C THR A 167 15.06 5.31 -7.84
N GLY A 168 15.09 6.27 -6.92
CA GLY A 168 15.04 7.70 -7.26
C GLY A 168 13.64 8.15 -7.64
N SER A 169 13.44 8.65 -8.86
CA SER A 169 12.19 9.29 -9.30
C SER A 169 11.69 10.32 -8.28
N ILE A 170 12.65 11.12 -7.74
CA ILE A 170 12.36 12.17 -6.77
C ILE A 170 11.71 13.32 -7.50
N GLY A 171 10.38 13.37 -7.43
CA GLY A 171 9.57 14.32 -8.18
C GLY A 171 8.09 14.18 -7.86
N VAL A 172 7.30 15.10 -8.38
CA VAL A 172 5.84 15.13 -8.22
C VAL A 172 5.21 15.32 -9.59
N ILE A 173 4.24 14.50 -9.88
CA ILE A 173 3.44 14.61 -11.12
C ILE A 173 1.97 14.83 -10.77
N MET A 174 1.31 15.67 -11.55
CA MET A 174 -0.14 15.79 -11.58
C MET A 174 -0.54 15.78 -13.04
N SER A 175 -1.01 14.65 -13.53
CA SER A 175 -1.37 14.44 -14.93
C SER A 175 -2.88 14.32 -15.13
N GLY A 176 -3.33 14.68 -16.31
CA GLY A 176 -4.72 14.53 -16.75
C GLY A 176 -4.81 14.68 -18.26
N LEU A 177 -5.79 14.01 -18.85
CA LEU A 177 -6.10 14.16 -20.28
C LEU A 177 -7.10 15.29 -20.47
N ASN A 178 -6.92 16.08 -21.53
CA ASN A 178 -7.86 17.14 -21.89
C ASN A 178 -8.50 16.82 -23.26
N TYR A 179 -9.80 16.68 -23.28
CA TYR A 179 -10.60 16.31 -24.44
C TYR A 179 -11.34 17.49 -25.09
N SER A 180 -11.18 18.73 -24.59
CA SER A 180 -11.96 19.90 -25.05
C SER A 180 -11.93 20.05 -26.57
N GLY A 181 -10.74 19.94 -27.20
CA GLY A 181 -10.62 20.04 -28.66
C GLY A 181 -11.29 18.88 -29.43
N LEU A 182 -11.50 17.72 -28.82
CA LEU A 182 -12.28 16.63 -29.40
C LEU A 182 -13.78 16.90 -29.28
N LEU A 183 -14.24 17.39 -28.14
CA LEU A 183 -15.63 17.75 -27.91
C LEU A 183 -16.09 18.85 -28.87
N ASP A 184 -15.26 19.87 -29.06
CA ASP A 184 -15.50 20.94 -30.05
C ASP A 184 -15.73 20.37 -31.48
N LYS A 185 -14.87 19.44 -31.91
CA LYS A 185 -15.01 18.78 -33.23
C LYS A 185 -16.28 17.93 -33.37
N LEU A 186 -16.80 17.41 -32.27
CA LEU A 186 -18.02 16.61 -32.24
C LEU A 186 -19.27 17.46 -32.03
N GLY A 187 -19.13 18.77 -31.82
CA GLY A 187 -20.24 19.68 -31.53
C GLY A 187 -20.86 19.43 -30.14
N ILE A 188 -20.06 18.93 -29.20
CA ILE A 188 -20.48 18.70 -27.80
C ILE A 188 -20.05 19.89 -26.98
N GLU A 189 -20.99 20.54 -26.30
CA GLU A 189 -20.77 21.70 -25.46
C GLU A 189 -20.74 21.30 -23.97
N ASP A 190 -19.75 21.82 -23.22
CA ASP A 190 -19.69 21.69 -21.75
C ASP A 190 -20.59 22.78 -21.10
N SER A 191 -21.64 22.36 -20.44
CA SER A 191 -22.64 23.23 -19.78
C SER A 191 -22.38 23.32 -18.27
N THR A 192 -21.15 23.54 -17.85
CA THR A 192 -20.76 23.61 -16.43
C THR A 192 -21.17 24.93 -15.77
N TYR A 193 -21.94 24.85 -14.68
CA TYR A 193 -22.28 25.97 -13.79
C TYR A 193 -21.43 25.92 -12.54
N LYS A 194 -20.72 27.00 -12.21
CA LYS A 194 -19.74 27.04 -11.12
C LYS A 194 -19.80 28.33 -10.32
N SER A 195 -19.55 28.23 -9.01
CA SER A 195 -19.57 29.39 -8.08
C SER A 195 -18.33 30.30 -8.19
N GLY A 196 -17.28 29.85 -8.87
CA GLY A 196 -16.05 30.62 -9.05
C GLY A 196 -15.25 30.11 -10.26
N ALA A 197 -14.42 30.97 -10.83
CA ALA A 197 -13.71 30.72 -12.09
C ALA A 197 -12.82 29.44 -12.04
N LEU A 198 -12.20 29.16 -10.90
CA LEU A 198 -11.26 28.04 -10.72
C LEU A 198 -11.92 26.76 -10.14
N LYS A 199 -13.26 26.73 -9.96
CA LYS A 199 -13.92 25.59 -9.28
C LYS A 199 -13.83 24.28 -10.07
N ASP A 200 -13.69 24.37 -11.39
CA ASP A 200 -13.50 23.27 -12.33
C ASP A 200 -12.06 23.19 -12.86
N MET A 201 -11.10 23.70 -12.10
CA MET A 201 -9.68 23.59 -12.39
C MET A 201 -9.28 22.10 -12.51
N GLY A 202 -8.55 21.76 -13.59
CA GLY A 202 -8.24 20.39 -13.94
C GLY A 202 -9.31 19.66 -14.74
N SER A 203 -10.41 20.36 -15.18
CA SER A 203 -11.42 19.78 -16.06
C SER A 203 -10.80 19.23 -17.36
N SER A 204 -11.24 18.04 -17.74
CA SER A 204 -10.88 17.41 -19.01
C SER A 204 -11.69 17.92 -20.20
N THR A 205 -12.77 18.66 -19.96
CA THR A 205 -13.75 19.09 -20.97
C THR A 205 -13.58 20.54 -21.42
N ARG A 206 -12.79 21.34 -20.72
CA ARG A 206 -12.41 22.70 -21.14
C ARG A 206 -10.90 22.91 -21.19
N ALA A 207 -10.44 23.85 -22.00
CA ALA A 207 -9.04 24.26 -22.00
C ALA A 207 -8.64 24.87 -20.63
N ALA A 208 -7.45 24.49 -20.15
CA ALA A 208 -6.88 25.05 -18.93
C ALA A 208 -6.46 26.51 -19.16
N THR A 209 -6.88 27.40 -18.29
CA THR A 209 -6.42 28.80 -18.28
C THR A 209 -5.01 28.92 -17.70
N ASP A 210 -4.35 30.06 -17.91
CA ASP A 210 -3.02 30.29 -17.32
C ASP A 210 -3.07 30.39 -15.79
N GLU A 211 -4.21 30.83 -15.24
CA GLU A 211 -4.45 30.84 -13.80
C GLU A 211 -4.61 29.42 -13.25
N ASP A 212 -5.38 28.54 -13.92
CA ASP A 212 -5.45 27.12 -13.57
C ASP A 212 -4.06 26.48 -13.51
N LYS A 213 -3.26 26.67 -14.58
CA LYS A 213 -1.90 26.15 -14.67
C LYS A 213 -1.01 26.65 -13.53
N LYS A 214 -1.08 27.94 -13.21
CA LYS A 214 -0.30 28.56 -12.14
C LYS A 214 -0.65 27.96 -10.78
N VAL A 215 -1.92 27.78 -10.47
CA VAL A 215 -2.36 27.21 -9.19
C VAL A 215 -1.92 25.75 -9.09
N LEU A 216 -2.13 24.94 -10.13
CA LEU A 216 -1.73 23.53 -10.16
C LEU A 216 -0.22 23.37 -10.06
N GLN A 217 0.56 24.16 -10.80
CA GLN A 217 2.02 24.15 -10.74
C GLN A 217 2.53 24.52 -9.34
N THR A 218 1.97 25.56 -8.72
CA THR A 218 2.35 25.95 -7.36
C THR A 218 2.11 24.80 -6.36
N TYR A 219 1.03 24.04 -6.55
CA TYR A 219 0.73 22.88 -5.70
C TYR A 219 1.78 21.76 -5.89
N VAL A 220 2.16 21.48 -7.14
CA VAL A 220 3.22 20.52 -7.49
C VAL A 220 4.56 20.97 -6.91
N ASP A 221 4.93 22.25 -7.06
CA ASP A 221 6.18 22.81 -6.55
C ASP A 221 6.29 22.71 -5.03
N ASN A 222 5.19 22.96 -4.32
CA ASN A 222 5.12 22.83 -2.86
C ASN A 222 5.31 21.35 -2.42
N ALA A 223 4.67 20.39 -3.11
CA ALA A 223 4.85 18.99 -2.83
C ALA A 223 6.28 18.53 -3.14
N TYR A 224 6.85 18.97 -4.25
CA TYR A 224 8.23 18.73 -4.61
C TYR A 224 9.22 19.29 -3.57
N GLY A 225 9.00 20.51 -3.09
CA GLY A 225 9.80 21.11 -2.01
C GLY A 225 9.82 20.24 -0.76
N ARG A 226 8.67 19.69 -0.35
CA ARG A 226 8.59 18.75 0.78
C ARG A 226 9.36 17.46 0.52
N PHE A 227 9.29 16.90 -0.69
CA PHE A 227 10.06 15.72 -1.04
C PHE A 227 11.58 15.98 -0.94
N VAL A 228 12.05 17.09 -1.52
CA VAL A 228 13.46 17.51 -1.42
C VAL A 228 13.90 17.64 0.04
N SER A 229 13.07 18.24 0.90
CA SER A 229 13.37 18.41 2.32
C SER A 229 13.48 17.07 3.07
N ILE A 230 12.57 16.12 2.80
CA ILE A 230 12.61 14.77 3.39
C ILE A 230 13.90 14.04 2.99
N VAL A 231 14.29 14.10 1.72
CA VAL A 231 15.53 13.48 1.25
C VAL A 231 16.76 14.17 1.86
N ALA A 232 16.77 15.49 1.91
CA ALA A 232 17.85 16.27 2.50
C ALA A 232 18.04 15.92 3.99
N GLU A 233 16.96 15.85 4.77
CA GLU A 233 16.97 15.47 6.19
C GLU A 233 17.44 14.01 6.35
N GLY A 234 16.84 13.10 5.61
CA GLY A 234 17.11 11.65 5.77
C GLY A 234 18.49 11.23 5.30
N ARG A 235 19.02 11.85 4.25
CA ARG A 235 20.35 11.52 3.68
C ARG A 235 21.46 12.45 4.13
N GLY A 236 21.18 13.41 5.04
CA GLY A 236 22.20 14.37 5.51
C GLY A 236 22.75 15.27 4.41
N MET A 237 21.98 15.55 3.37
CA MET A 237 22.36 16.34 2.20
C MET A 237 21.81 17.78 2.30
N SER A 238 22.45 18.73 1.60
CA SER A 238 21.81 20.03 1.41
C SER A 238 20.66 19.91 0.39
N GLU A 239 19.59 20.71 0.56
CA GLU A 239 18.52 20.74 -0.43
C GLU A 239 19.02 21.08 -1.85
N GLU A 240 20.07 21.93 -1.96
CA GLU A 240 20.69 22.25 -3.23
C GLU A 240 21.32 21.01 -3.90
N ALA A 241 22.01 20.16 -3.12
CA ALA A 241 22.58 18.92 -3.59
C ALA A 241 21.48 17.94 -4.04
N VAL A 242 20.41 17.79 -3.25
CA VAL A 242 19.25 16.96 -3.60
C VAL A 242 18.61 17.44 -4.90
N ARG A 243 18.40 18.74 -5.09
CA ARG A 243 17.77 19.29 -6.31
C ARG A 243 18.54 19.00 -7.59
N LYS A 244 19.86 18.76 -7.52
CA LYS A 244 20.68 18.41 -8.69
C LYS A 244 20.40 16.99 -9.20
N ILE A 245 19.91 16.11 -8.33
CA ILE A 245 19.62 14.70 -8.63
C ILE A 245 18.12 14.37 -8.56
N ALA A 246 17.27 15.33 -8.21
CA ALA A 246 15.85 15.19 -7.97
C ALA A 246 14.99 15.85 -9.07
N ASP A 247 15.27 15.54 -10.33
CA ASP A 247 14.50 16.04 -11.48
C ASP A 247 13.45 15.03 -11.99
N GLY A 248 13.16 14.00 -11.19
CA GLY A 248 12.21 12.93 -11.52
C GLY A 248 12.85 11.73 -12.22
N ARG A 249 14.17 11.77 -12.51
CA ARG A 249 14.85 10.61 -13.10
C ARG A 249 14.97 9.43 -12.15
N ILE A 250 15.05 8.24 -12.71
CA ILE A 250 15.37 7.00 -12.00
C ILE A 250 16.87 6.77 -11.95
N TYR A 251 17.29 5.92 -11.01
CA TYR A 251 18.63 5.42 -10.83
C TYR A 251 18.59 3.92 -10.63
N ASP A 252 19.62 3.21 -11.09
CA ASP A 252 19.95 1.87 -10.62
C ASP A 252 20.60 1.93 -9.22
N GLY A 253 20.86 0.77 -8.61
CA GLY A 253 21.44 0.71 -7.28
C GLY A 253 22.81 1.38 -7.18
N GLN A 254 23.71 1.15 -8.15
CA GLN A 254 25.04 1.73 -8.15
C GLN A 254 24.99 3.26 -8.27
N GLN A 255 24.19 3.77 -9.19
CA GLN A 255 23.98 5.20 -9.35
C GLN A 255 23.39 5.83 -8.08
N ALA A 256 22.50 5.11 -7.39
CA ALA A 256 21.90 5.58 -6.15
C ALA A 256 22.93 5.65 -5.00
N VAL A 257 23.87 4.70 -4.93
CA VAL A 257 25.01 4.76 -3.99
C VAL A 257 25.92 5.93 -4.33
N GLU A 258 26.30 6.11 -5.59
CA GLU A 258 27.15 7.23 -6.05
C GLU A 258 26.52 8.60 -5.72
N ASN A 259 25.19 8.70 -5.79
CA ASN A 259 24.46 9.92 -5.49
C ASN A 259 24.13 10.09 -3.98
N GLY A 260 24.49 9.13 -3.13
CA GLY A 260 24.22 9.17 -1.70
C GLY A 260 22.74 8.90 -1.32
N LEU A 261 21.96 8.38 -2.26
CA LEU A 261 20.56 8.00 -2.04
C LEU A 261 20.42 6.63 -1.36
N VAL A 262 21.41 5.75 -1.54
CA VAL A 262 21.51 4.40 -0.97
C VAL A 262 22.85 4.30 -0.28
N ASP A 263 22.95 3.49 0.78
CA ASP A 263 24.18 3.34 1.56
C ASP A 263 25.04 2.19 1.04
N GLU A 264 24.43 1.03 0.74
CA GLU A 264 25.16 -0.18 0.34
C GLU A 264 24.40 -0.96 -0.73
N ILE A 265 25.17 -1.69 -1.55
CA ILE A 265 24.61 -2.69 -2.46
C ILE A 265 24.45 -4.00 -1.68
N GLY A 266 23.24 -4.57 -1.72
CA GLY A 266 22.93 -5.83 -1.04
C GLY A 266 21.48 -6.23 -1.24
N PHE A 267 21.23 -7.53 -1.04
CA PHE A 267 19.91 -8.13 -1.00
C PHE A 267 19.27 -7.98 0.40
N PRO A 268 17.99 -8.35 0.59
CA PRO A 268 17.35 -8.26 1.90
C PRO A 268 18.11 -8.99 3.01
N GLU A 269 18.76 -10.11 2.69
CA GLU A 269 19.56 -10.90 3.63
C GLU A 269 20.80 -10.13 4.10
N ASP A 270 21.42 -9.31 3.24
CA ASP A 270 22.57 -8.47 3.59
C ASP A 270 22.14 -7.32 4.50
N ALA A 271 21.01 -6.68 4.19
CA ALA A 271 20.44 -5.63 5.03
C ALA A 271 20.06 -6.16 6.42
N PHE A 272 19.50 -7.36 6.46
CA PHE A 272 19.14 -8.04 7.69
C PHE A 272 20.39 -8.37 8.53
N ALA A 273 21.40 -9.01 7.93
CA ALA A 273 22.66 -9.33 8.62
C ALA A 273 23.37 -8.08 9.14
N ALA A 274 23.32 -6.97 8.38
CA ALA A 274 23.87 -5.70 8.85
C ALA A 274 23.10 -5.15 10.05
N LEU A 275 21.76 -5.24 10.06
CA LEU A 275 20.93 -4.82 11.18
C LEU A 275 21.26 -5.64 12.45
N GLU A 276 21.34 -6.97 12.32
CA GLU A 276 21.73 -7.84 13.44
C GLU A 276 23.09 -7.48 14.00
N ALA A 277 24.11 -7.37 13.14
CA ALA A 277 25.48 -7.09 13.54
C ALA A 277 25.65 -5.69 14.15
N ASP A 278 25.06 -4.67 13.52
CA ASP A 278 25.21 -3.28 13.97
C ASP A 278 24.47 -3.02 15.30
N GLN A 279 23.42 -3.81 15.60
CA GLN A 279 22.60 -3.65 16.81
C GLN A 279 22.82 -4.75 17.86
N GLY A 280 23.65 -5.77 17.58
CA GLY A 280 23.90 -6.89 18.49
C GLY A 280 22.65 -7.77 18.68
N LEU A 281 21.95 -8.08 17.60
CA LEU A 281 20.65 -8.78 17.58
C LEU A 281 20.75 -10.17 16.92
N GLU A 282 21.93 -10.83 16.94
CA GLU A 282 22.17 -12.10 16.23
C GLU A 282 21.27 -13.24 16.70
N ASP A 283 20.79 -13.18 17.95
CA ASP A 283 19.86 -14.17 18.52
C ASP A 283 18.41 -13.67 18.57
N ALA A 284 18.05 -12.60 17.85
CA ALA A 284 16.72 -12.01 17.89
C ALA A 284 15.65 -12.95 17.31
N GLU A 285 14.44 -12.91 17.88
CA GLU A 285 13.27 -13.46 17.23
C GLU A 285 12.87 -12.57 16.05
N ILE A 286 12.57 -13.19 14.89
CA ILE A 286 12.13 -12.48 13.69
C ILE A 286 10.67 -12.77 13.47
N PHE A 287 9.90 -11.72 13.28
CA PHE A 287 8.47 -11.84 13.02
C PHE A 287 7.97 -10.77 12.05
N GLU A 288 6.78 -10.99 11.54
CA GLU A 288 6.03 -10.01 10.73
C GLU A 288 4.59 -9.95 11.21
N TYR A 289 3.92 -8.86 10.91
CA TYR A 289 2.48 -8.76 11.09
C TYR A 289 1.74 -9.33 9.89
N GLY A 290 0.58 -9.90 10.14
CA GLY A 290 -0.36 -10.34 9.14
C GLY A 290 -1.78 -10.18 9.64
N VAL A 291 -2.76 -10.39 8.78
CA VAL A 291 -4.17 -10.46 9.19
C VAL A 291 -4.59 -11.90 9.37
N GLY A 292 -5.32 -12.18 10.44
CA GLY A 292 -5.86 -13.50 10.72
C GLY A 292 -6.77 -13.99 9.58
N SER A 293 -6.25 -14.91 8.76
CA SER A 293 -6.98 -15.48 7.60
C SER A 293 -7.96 -16.59 7.98
N THR A 294 -8.47 -16.61 9.22
CA THR A 294 -9.30 -17.71 9.77
C THR A 294 -10.77 -17.67 9.35
N GLY A 295 -11.19 -16.76 8.48
CA GLY A 295 -12.56 -16.67 8.01
C GLY A 295 -12.98 -17.86 7.13
N PHE A 296 -14.29 -18.17 7.11
CA PHE A 296 -14.86 -19.23 6.28
C PHE A 296 -14.48 -19.10 4.79
N ALA A 297 -14.33 -17.88 4.29
CA ALA A 297 -13.98 -17.59 2.90
C ALA A 297 -12.58 -18.15 2.52
N SER A 298 -11.63 -18.19 3.45
CA SER A 298 -10.28 -18.75 3.26
C SER A 298 -10.24 -20.28 3.30
N THR A 299 -11.32 -20.93 3.75
CA THR A 299 -11.39 -22.40 3.76
C THR A 299 -11.61 -22.97 2.36
N TRP A 300 -11.16 -24.23 2.14
CA TRP A 300 -11.44 -24.96 0.89
C TRP A 300 -12.93 -24.93 0.52
N LEU A 301 -13.84 -24.99 1.49
CA LEU A 301 -15.29 -24.95 1.24
C LEU A 301 -15.75 -23.55 0.85
N GLY A 302 -15.23 -22.50 1.48
CA GLY A 302 -15.51 -21.12 1.14
C GLY A 302 -15.05 -20.79 -0.30
N SER A 303 -13.84 -21.18 -0.66
CA SER A 303 -13.30 -21.00 -2.01
C SER A 303 -14.10 -21.76 -3.08
N LYS A 304 -14.56 -22.98 -2.78
CA LYS A 304 -15.43 -23.75 -3.68
C LYS A 304 -16.83 -23.17 -3.82
N LEU A 305 -17.38 -22.59 -2.76
CA LEU A 305 -18.67 -21.91 -2.81
C LEU A 305 -18.60 -20.63 -3.66
N ALA A 306 -17.52 -19.87 -3.53
CA ALA A 306 -17.24 -18.71 -4.37
C ALA A 306 -17.10 -19.09 -5.86
N GLU A 307 -16.41 -20.20 -6.15
CA GLU A 307 -16.29 -20.74 -7.52
C GLU A 307 -17.65 -21.19 -8.08
N PHE A 308 -18.49 -21.84 -7.26
CA PHE A 308 -19.81 -22.32 -7.65
C PHE A 308 -20.80 -21.17 -7.91
N GLN A 309 -20.70 -20.08 -7.18
CA GLN A 309 -21.52 -18.88 -7.37
C GLN A 309 -21.11 -18.04 -8.58
N GLY A 310 -20.14 -18.48 -9.37
CA GLY A 310 -19.67 -17.78 -10.55
C GLY A 310 -18.89 -16.49 -10.26
N LEU A 311 -18.41 -16.36 -9.04
CA LEU A 311 -17.63 -15.22 -8.55
C LEU A 311 -16.17 -15.23 -9.04
N LYS A 312 -15.85 -16.04 -10.07
CA LYS A 312 -14.62 -15.82 -10.84
C LYS A 312 -14.74 -14.49 -11.54
N ALA A 313 -13.73 -13.65 -11.38
CA ALA A 313 -13.58 -12.41 -12.12
C ALA A 313 -13.79 -12.70 -13.62
N SER A 314 -15.00 -12.48 -14.10
CA SER A 314 -15.33 -12.68 -15.51
C SER A 314 -14.77 -11.51 -16.32
N GLU A 315 -14.57 -11.71 -17.63
CA GLU A 315 -14.16 -10.61 -18.53
C GLU A 315 -15.10 -9.39 -18.44
N SER A 316 -16.35 -9.61 -17.99
CA SER A 316 -17.31 -8.52 -17.70
C SER A 316 -16.90 -7.65 -16.51
N SER A 317 -16.17 -8.16 -15.51
CA SER A 317 -15.64 -7.31 -14.42
C SER A 317 -14.46 -6.46 -14.89
N ARG A 318 -13.66 -6.93 -15.85
CA ARG A 318 -12.64 -6.10 -16.50
C ARG A 318 -13.24 -4.99 -17.36
N LEU A 319 -14.33 -5.30 -18.10
CA LEU A 319 -15.07 -4.28 -18.84
C LEU A 319 -15.75 -3.26 -17.92
N LEU A 320 -16.28 -3.69 -16.77
CA LEU A 320 -16.83 -2.79 -15.76
C LEU A 320 -15.73 -1.92 -15.12
N GLN A 321 -14.56 -2.46 -14.82
CA GLN A 321 -13.41 -1.68 -14.36
C GLN A 321 -12.94 -0.67 -15.41
N VAL A 322 -12.91 -1.05 -16.68
CA VAL A 322 -12.58 -0.12 -17.78
C VAL A 322 -13.65 0.95 -17.93
N VAL A 323 -14.94 0.60 -17.84
CA VAL A 323 -16.04 1.58 -17.87
C VAL A 323 -16.05 2.46 -16.63
N GLU A 324 -15.73 1.92 -15.48
CA GLU A 324 -15.61 2.65 -14.22
C GLU A 324 -14.38 3.58 -14.23
N SER A 325 -13.26 3.13 -14.78
CA SER A 325 -12.07 3.98 -14.99
C SER A 325 -12.30 5.07 -16.04
N LEU A 326 -13.17 4.84 -17.01
CA LEU A 326 -13.61 5.86 -17.98
C LEU A 326 -14.71 6.78 -17.42
N GLY A 327 -15.44 6.33 -16.38
CA GLY A 327 -16.56 7.07 -15.79
C GLY A 327 -16.19 7.95 -14.58
N THR A 328 -15.12 7.67 -13.87
CA THR A 328 -14.62 8.52 -12.79
C THR A 328 -13.57 9.46 -13.35
N MET A 329 -14.00 10.59 -13.88
CA MET A 329 -13.11 11.74 -14.13
C MET A 329 -12.76 12.36 -12.78
N ASP A 330 -11.94 11.66 -12.00
CA ASP A 330 -11.36 12.24 -10.78
C ASP A 330 -10.49 13.43 -11.16
N ALA A 331 -10.63 14.51 -10.38
CA ALA A 331 -9.73 15.65 -10.54
C ALA A 331 -8.29 15.20 -10.39
N PRO A 332 -7.33 15.74 -11.16
CA PRO A 332 -5.93 15.38 -11.06
C PRO A 332 -5.44 15.50 -9.62
N LYS A 333 -4.83 14.44 -9.10
CA LYS A 333 -4.23 14.42 -7.76
C LYS A 333 -2.71 14.41 -7.89
N PRO A 334 -1.95 15.07 -7.00
CA PRO A 334 -0.51 15.00 -7.01
C PRO A 334 -0.05 13.61 -6.56
N LEU A 335 0.92 13.06 -7.26
CA LEU A 335 1.46 11.74 -7.02
C LEU A 335 2.98 11.80 -6.89
N TYR A 336 3.52 11.01 -5.97
CA TYR A 336 4.86 10.49 -5.95
C TYR A 336 4.83 9.11 -6.61
N TYR A 337 4.80 9.06 -7.93
CA TYR A 337 4.61 7.81 -8.68
C TYR A 337 5.59 7.69 -9.83
N TYR A 338 6.20 6.50 -9.94
CA TYR A 338 7.03 6.09 -11.06
C TYR A 338 6.28 5.07 -11.91
N GLY A 339 6.12 5.35 -13.18
CA GLY A 339 5.35 4.56 -14.12
C GLY A 339 4.29 5.44 -14.77
N GLY A 340 4.45 5.74 -16.05
CA GLY A 340 3.47 6.49 -16.83
C GLY A 340 2.56 5.52 -17.57
N GLU A 341 1.26 5.63 -17.37
CA GLU A 341 0.28 5.29 -18.39
C GLU A 341 -0.41 6.56 -18.89
#